data_7a64de7db6bd3dcefd9db7cda40f6e4d
#
_entry.id   7a64de7db6bd3dcefd9db7cda40f6e4d
#
_cell.length_a   1.000
_cell.length_b   1.000
_cell.length_c   1.000
_cell.angle_alpha   90.00
_cell.angle_beta   90.00
_cell.angle_gamma   90.00
#
_symmetry.space_group_name_H-M   'P 1'
#
loop_
_entity.id
_entity.type
_entity.pdbx_description
1 polymer ?
#
loop_
_entity_poly.entity_id
_entity_poly.type
_entity_poly.pdbx_seq_one_letter_code
_entity_poly.pdbx_strand_id
1 'polypeptide(L)'
;TPGDTWDYTATQHMILAELEIDGVQRDVIMQAPKNGFFYVIDRRTGELISADNYVPVSWATHVDPASGRPVESATADHSVDRQTVAPAALGGHNWQPMAFNREAGLVYIPALDLFQSYSTADTFEYQAPPNWNLGQADPMSDKRATFTGMPRGLMEALIRKMTRGRLIAWDPVAREERWRVEHSQLWNGGLLTTASGLVFQGTGDRRLVAYDAATGQTLWEAPTGTGVVAPPITYQIDGVQYVAVLAGWGGVAGLVLPQSEVSNGTSRMLVYRLGGTADHPIDPVPLRLAKAPLPVSGDDESVARGERLYGAHCSRCHGLMFGHGGVVKDLRYVTEATHGIFDDIVLRGVYSGVGMVSFGDVLNEDDSRDIQSYVLQAANETWDAQQSEGSAWTARAQASPWAARARATGAQAHSSGAAQA
;
A
#
# COMPACT_ATOMS: atom_id res chain seq x y z
N THR A 1 -1.39 21.09 8.14
CA THR A 1 -1.16 20.53 9.48
C THR A 1 0.03 21.24 10.11
N PRO A 2 -0.15 22.34 10.86
CA PRO A 2 0.94 23.02 11.53
C PRO A 2 1.54 22.15 12.62
N GLY A 3 2.88 22.19 12.78
CA GLY A 3 3.57 21.37 13.78
C GLY A 3 3.53 19.88 13.49
N ASP A 4 3.40 19.49 12.21
CA ASP A 4 3.29 18.10 11.78
C ASP A 4 4.48 17.25 12.25
N THR A 5 4.17 16.21 13.02
CA THR A 5 5.11 15.19 13.51
C THR A 5 4.72 13.78 13.05
N TRP A 6 3.72 13.67 12.17
CA TRP A 6 3.13 12.40 11.69
C TRP A 6 3.42 12.11 10.21
N ASP A 7 4.14 13.00 9.51
CA ASP A 7 4.37 12.96 8.05
C ASP A 7 3.10 13.18 7.22
N TYR A 8 2.25 14.14 7.62
CA TYR A 8 1.03 14.50 6.89
C TYR A 8 1.28 15.51 5.77
N THR A 9 2.36 15.33 5.01
CA THR A 9 2.65 16.14 3.83
C THR A 9 1.49 16.13 2.85
N ALA A 10 1.07 17.30 2.37
CA ALA A 10 -0.02 17.47 1.41
C ALA A 10 0.49 17.21 -0.02
N THR A 11 0.71 15.94 -0.37
CA THR A 11 1.20 15.50 -1.69
C THR A 11 0.07 15.23 -2.68
N GLN A 12 -1.18 15.27 -2.24
CA GLN A 12 -2.36 14.96 -3.01
C GLN A 12 -2.69 16.09 -4.00
N HIS A 13 -3.13 15.70 -5.20
CA HIS A 13 -3.61 16.67 -6.15
C HIS A 13 -4.89 17.37 -5.66
N MET A 14 -5.13 18.55 -6.18
CA MET A 14 -6.29 19.37 -5.88
C MET A 14 -7.29 19.31 -7.03
N ILE A 15 -8.58 19.24 -6.70
CA ILE A 15 -9.68 19.30 -7.66
C ILE A 15 -10.26 20.72 -7.65
N LEU A 16 -10.34 21.33 -8.81
CA LEU A 16 -11.03 22.61 -9.00
C LEU A 16 -12.43 22.36 -9.56
N ALA A 17 -13.44 22.91 -8.92
CA ALA A 17 -14.83 22.74 -9.34
C ALA A 17 -15.65 23.99 -9.05
N GLU A 18 -16.85 24.02 -9.60
CA GLU A 18 -17.92 24.92 -9.24
C GLU A 18 -19.00 24.11 -8.53
N LEU A 19 -19.35 24.49 -7.31
CA LEU A 19 -20.37 23.83 -6.49
C LEU A 19 -21.40 24.83 -6.05
N GLU A 20 -22.67 24.41 -5.99
CA GLU A 20 -23.72 25.14 -5.31
C GLU A 20 -23.73 24.71 -3.83
N ILE A 21 -23.38 25.64 -2.94
CA ILE A 21 -23.32 25.42 -1.49
C ILE A 21 -24.21 26.45 -0.83
N ASP A 22 -25.20 26.00 -0.07
CA ASP A 22 -26.22 26.85 0.59
C ASP A 22 -26.92 27.82 -0.39
N GLY A 23 -27.20 27.37 -1.63
CA GLY A 23 -27.82 28.15 -2.67
C GLY A 23 -26.90 29.19 -3.35
N VAL A 24 -25.61 29.16 -3.07
CA VAL A 24 -24.62 30.07 -3.65
C VAL A 24 -23.62 29.28 -4.51
N GLN A 25 -23.42 29.73 -5.75
CA GLN A 25 -22.35 29.17 -6.59
C GLN A 25 -20.99 29.59 -6.06
N ARG A 26 -20.15 28.59 -5.76
CA ARG A 26 -18.79 28.77 -5.25
C ARG A 26 -17.77 28.13 -6.20
N ASP A 27 -16.74 28.87 -6.52
CA ASP A 27 -15.54 28.33 -7.15
C ASP A 27 -14.66 27.72 -6.08
N VAL A 28 -14.54 26.40 -6.06
CA VAL A 28 -13.87 25.70 -4.97
C VAL A 28 -12.60 25.00 -5.40
N ILE A 29 -11.72 24.79 -4.43
CA ILE A 29 -10.62 23.85 -4.44
C ILE A 29 -10.91 22.79 -3.41
N MET A 30 -10.79 21.52 -3.81
CA MET A 30 -11.04 20.36 -2.95
C MET A 30 -9.79 19.50 -2.83
N GLN A 31 -9.50 19.01 -1.62
CA GLN A 31 -8.37 18.12 -1.36
C GLN A 31 -8.66 17.19 -0.20
N ALA A 32 -8.26 15.92 -0.33
CA ALA A 32 -8.20 14.92 0.75
C ALA A 32 -6.74 14.62 1.08
N PRO A 33 -6.06 15.40 1.92
CA PRO A 33 -4.66 15.18 2.29
C PRO A 33 -4.49 14.00 3.26
N LYS A 34 -3.24 13.64 3.56
CA LYS A 34 -2.86 12.57 4.48
C LYS A 34 -3.52 12.66 5.85
N ASN A 35 -3.79 13.87 6.32
CA ASN A 35 -4.27 14.14 7.67
C ASN A 35 -5.70 13.64 7.99
N GLY A 36 -6.42 13.16 6.98
CA GLY A 36 -7.73 12.51 7.13
C GLY A 36 -8.94 13.41 6.99
N PHE A 37 -8.77 14.73 6.79
CA PHE A 37 -9.85 15.67 6.54
C PHE A 37 -9.99 15.98 5.06
N PHE A 38 -11.23 16.05 4.57
CA PHE A 38 -11.56 16.53 3.23
C PHE A 38 -11.85 18.03 3.30
N TYR A 39 -11.01 18.81 2.62
CA TYR A 39 -11.11 20.27 2.61
C TYR A 39 -11.86 20.77 1.38
N VAL A 40 -12.78 21.71 1.61
CA VAL A 40 -13.41 22.53 0.56
C VAL A 40 -13.10 23.99 0.88
N ILE A 41 -12.42 24.67 -0.03
CA ILE A 41 -11.95 26.03 0.14
C ILE A 41 -12.45 26.85 -1.04
N ASP A 42 -12.99 28.06 -0.77
CA ASP A 42 -13.28 29.03 -1.83
C ASP A 42 -11.97 29.49 -2.46
N ARG A 43 -11.75 29.19 -3.74
CA ARG A 43 -10.48 29.47 -4.41
C ARG A 43 -10.24 30.95 -4.74
N ARG A 44 -11.27 31.78 -4.61
CA ARG A 44 -11.17 33.24 -4.85
C ARG A 44 -10.76 34.00 -3.60
N THR A 45 -11.28 33.58 -2.46
CA THR A 45 -11.09 34.27 -1.17
C THR A 45 -10.09 33.55 -0.25
N GLY A 46 -9.92 32.25 -0.40
CA GLY A 46 -9.18 31.38 0.53
C GLY A 46 -10.01 30.99 1.77
N GLU A 47 -11.32 31.30 1.79
CA GLU A 47 -12.23 30.94 2.88
C GLU A 47 -12.35 29.42 2.99
N LEU A 48 -12.15 28.87 4.19
CA LEU A 48 -12.46 27.49 4.49
C LEU A 48 -13.99 27.30 4.54
N ILE A 49 -14.56 26.58 3.58
CA ILE A 49 -15.98 26.26 3.54
C ILE A 49 -16.29 25.07 4.43
N SER A 50 -15.51 24.00 4.29
CA SER A 50 -15.62 22.81 5.15
C SER A 50 -14.32 22.03 5.25
N ALA A 51 -14.20 21.27 6.35
CA ALA A 51 -13.13 20.30 6.57
C ALA A 51 -13.67 19.18 7.46
N ASP A 52 -14.11 18.10 6.83
CA ASP A 52 -14.74 16.97 7.51
C ASP A 52 -13.90 15.69 7.31
N ASN A 53 -13.84 14.84 8.31
CA ASN A 53 -13.02 13.64 8.21
C ASN A 53 -13.65 12.59 7.29
N TYR A 54 -12.90 12.19 6.23
CA TYR A 54 -13.30 11.14 5.28
C TYR A 54 -12.82 9.74 5.66
N VAL A 55 -11.91 9.64 6.62
CA VAL A 55 -11.41 8.41 7.25
C VAL A 55 -11.35 8.60 8.77
N PRO A 56 -11.16 7.55 9.58
CA PRO A 56 -10.95 7.70 11.02
C PRO A 56 -9.75 8.62 11.32
N VAL A 57 -9.98 9.61 12.18
CA VAL A 57 -8.97 10.55 12.65
C VAL A 57 -8.92 10.51 14.16
N SER A 58 -7.73 10.33 14.76
CA SER A 58 -7.54 10.33 16.21
C SER A 58 -6.66 11.46 16.72
N TRP A 59 -5.83 12.07 15.86
CA TRP A 59 -4.90 13.14 16.23
C TRP A 59 -5.58 14.50 16.41
N ALA A 60 -6.76 14.70 15.82
CA ALA A 60 -7.55 15.93 15.94
C ALA A 60 -9.03 15.59 16.06
N THR A 61 -9.79 16.45 16.71
CA THR A 61 -11.24 16.30 16.88
C THR A 61 -12.03 16.92 15.72
N HIS A 62 -11.56 18.05 15.19
CA HIS A 62 -12.15 18.78 14.06
C HIS A 62 -11.17 19.85 13.56
N VAL A 63 -11.50 20.49 12.46
CA VAL A 63 -10.84 21.72 12.00
C VAL A 63 -11.74 22.91 12.40
N ASP A 64 -11.19 23.86 13.18
CA ASP A 64 -11.92 25.07 13.54
C ASP A 64 -12.20 25.92 12.29
N PRO A 65 -13.47 26.17 11.94
CA PRO A 65 -13.80 26.89 10.70
C PRO A 65 -13.37 28.37 10.73
N ALA A 66 -13.23 28.97 11.91
CA ALA A 66 -12.85 30.37 12.02
C ALA A 66 -11.35 30.60 11.77
N SER A 67 -10.52 29.69 12.22
CA SER A 67 -9.06 29.80 12.08
C SER A 67 -8.50 28.90 10.97
N GLY A 68 -9.26 27.93 10.48
CA GLY A 68 -8.78 26.89 9.56
C GLY A 68 -7.78 25.91 10.20
N ARG A 69 -7.67 25.91 11.55
CA ARG A 69 -6.69 25.10 12.28
C ARG A 69 -7.32 23.84 12.86
N PRO A 70 -6.65 22.68 12.74
CA PRO A 70 -7.07 21.50 13.46
C PRO A 70 -7.01 21.70 14.97
N VAL A 71 -8.01 21.21 15.67
CA VAL A 71 -8.03 21.14 17.14
C VAL A 71 -7.51 19.76 17.54
N GLU A 72 -6.26 19.75 18.00
CA GLU A 72 -5.56 18.53 18.35
C GLU A 72 -6.23 17.81 19.54
N SER A 73 -6.19 16.48 19.49
CA SER A 73 -6.65 15.61 20.57
C SER A 73 -5.51 15.25 21.52
N ALA A 74 -5.82 14.60 22.62
CA ALA A 74 -4.81 14.13 23.58
C ALA A 74 -3.84 13.09 22.97
N THR A 75 -4.22 12.40 21.89
CA THR A 75 -3.35 11.43 21.20
C THR A 75 -2.43 12.06 20.15
N ALA A 76 -2.52 13.36 19.95
CA ALA A 76 -1.66 14.08 19.02
C ALA A 76 -0.21 14.13 19.52
N ASP A 77 -0.03 14.39 20.82
CA ASP A 77 1.30 14.50 21.43
C ASP A 77 1.85 13.11 21.81
N HIS A 78 2.91 12.73 21.13
CA HIS A 78 3.67 11.50 21.39
C HIS A 78 5.09 11.77 21.91
N SER A 79 5.34 12.98 22.42
CA SER A 79 6.65 13.39 22.93
C SER A 79 7.01 12.74 24.27
N VAL A 80 6.02 12.44 25.10
CA VAL A 80 6.21 11.82 26.42
C VAL A 80 5.84 10.35 26.40
N ASP A 81 4.62 10.05 25.95
CA ASP A 81 4.09 8.70 25.90
C ASP A 81 3.87 8.24 24.46
N ARG A 82 4.02 6.93 24.26
CA ARG A 82 3.67 6.32 22.98
C ARG A 82 2.17 6.52 22.68
N GLN A 83 1.86 7.03 21.50
CA GLN A 83 0.51 7.20 21.02
C GLN A 83 0.25 6.37 19.77
N THR A 84 -0.98 5.83 19.64
CA THR A 84 -1.45 5.23 18.41
C THR A 84 -2.36 6.21 17.70
N VAL A 85 -1.93 6.63 16.51
CA VAL A 85 -2.54 7.71 15.75
C VAL A 85 -3.11 7.19 14.43
N ALA A 86 -4.28 7.64 14.10
CA ALA A 86 -4.92 7.47 12.79
C ALA A 86 -5.18 8.86 12.16
N PRO A 87 -4.94 9.00 10.86
CA PRO A 87 -4.25 8.07 9.94
C PRO A 87 -2.77 7.86 10.31
N ALA A 88 -2.16 6.81 9.74
CA ALA A 88 -0.71 6.59 9.80
C ALA A 88 0.07 7.57 8.89
N ALA A 89 1.39 7.49 8.86
CA ALA A 89 2.27 8.32 8.02
C ALA A 89 1.98 8.20 6.50
N LEU A 90 1.44 7.09 6.04
CA LEU A 90 0.96 6.96 4.65
C LEU A 90 -0.32 7.77 4.38
N GLY A 91 -0.98 8.24 5.43
CA GLY A 91 -2.16 9.09 5.36
C GLY A 91 -3.48 8.32 5.18
N GLY A 92 -4.59 9.03 5.30
CA GLY A 92 -5.91 8.54 4.90
C GLY A 92 -6.07 8.46 3.38
N HIS A 93 -5.26 9.18 2.64
CA HIS A 93 -5.08 9.17 1.19
C HIS A 93 -3.64 9.57 0.89
N ASN A 94 -3.08 9.07 -0.21
CA ASN A 94 -1.72 9.40 -0.61
C ASN A 94 -1.71 10.06 -2.01
N TRP A 95 -0.68 9.85 -2.80
CA TRP A 95 -0.47 10.53 -4.09
C TRP A 95 -1.41 10.07 -5.21
N GLN A 96 -2.10 8.95 -5.07
CA GLN A 96 -3.01 8.43 -6.09
C GLN A 96 -4.12 9.45 -6.39
N PRO A 97 -4.33 9.86 -7.65
CA PRO A 97 -5.30 10.91 -7.93
C PRO A 97 -6.73 10.50 -7.62
N MET A 98 -7.46 11.44 -7.02
CA MET A 98 -8.90 11.44 -6.89
C MET A 98 -9.57 11.73 -8.24
N ALA A 99 -10.89 11.58 -8.33
CA ALA A 99 -11.68 12.02 -9.47
C ALA A 99 -12.97 12.69 -8.99
N PHE A 100 -13.46 13.68 -9.73
CA PHE A 100 -14.73 14.35 -9.46
C PHE A 100 -15.70 14.15 -10.62
N ASN A 101 -16.87 13.60 -10.35
CA ASN A 101 -17.95 13.49 -11.31
C ASN A 101 -18.94 14.63 -11.08
N ARG A 102 -19.04 15.53 -12.06
CA ARG A 102 -19.91 16.71 -11.96
C ARG A 102 -21.40 16.34 -11.94
N GLU A 103 -21.79 15.32 -12.72
CA GLU A 103 -23.19 14.87 -12.81
C GLU A 103 -23.64 14.17 -11.53
N ALA A 104 -22.78 13.37 -10.91
CA ALA A 104 -23.06 12.73 -9.63
C ALA A 104 -22.86 13.67 -8.43
N GLY A 105 -22.12 14.77 -8.60
CA GLY A 105 -21.74 15.69 -7.52
C GLY A 105 -20.76 15.07 -6.51
N LEU A 106 -20.06 14.00 -6.87
CA LEU A 106 -19.25 13.18 -5.94
C LEU A 106 -17.76 13.24 -6.27
N VAL A 107 -16.95 13.29 -5.22
CA VAL A 107 -15.49 13.09 -5.29
C VAL A 107 -15.17 11.66 -4.89
N TYR A 108 -14.40 10.96 -5.72
CA TYR A 108 -13.95 9.61 -5.44
C TYR A 108 -12.53 9.65 -4.91
N ILE A 109 -12.28 8.95 -3.79
CA ILE A 109 -11.03 9.02 -3.03
C ILE A 109 -10.47 7.60 -2.87
N PRO A 110 -9.22 7.32 -3.32
CA PRO A 110 -8.54 6.06 -3.02
C PRO A 110 -7.99 6.10 -1.59
N ALA A 111 -8.84 5.77 -0.63
CA ALA A 111 -8.59 5.95 0.79
C ALA A 111 -7.85 4.76 1.43
N LEU A 112 -7.15 5.06 2.52
CA LEU A 112 -6.41 4.12 3.34
C LEU A 112 -6.94 4.16 4.78
N ASP A 113 -7.23 3.00 5.34
CA ASP A 113 -7.56 2.86 6.75
C ASP A 113 -6.34 2.27 7.47
N LEU A 114 -5.56 3.15 8.08
CA LEU A 114 -4.28 2.85 8.70
C LEU A 114 -4.11 3.61 10.00
N PHE A 115 -3.50 2.96 10.97
CA PHE A 115 -2.98 3.62 12.17
C PHE A 115 -1.51 3.27 12.35
N GLN A 116 -0.80 4.10 13.08
CA GLN A 116 0.60 3.91 13.42
C GLN A 116 0.85 4.33 14.86
N SER A 117 1.74 3.60 15.53
CA SER A 117 2.21 4.00 16.84
C SER A 117 3.46 4.86 16.70
N TYR A 118 3.44 6.00 17.36
CA TYR A 118 4.54 6.96 17.41
C TYR A 118 5.07 7.08 18.84
N SER A 119 6.37 7.21 18.97
CA SER A 119 7.05 7.58 20.21
C SER A 119 8.32 8.34 19.86
N THR A 120 8.63 9.36 20.65
CA THR A 120 9.85 10.15 20.47
C THR A 120 11.03 9.39 21.08
N ALA A 121 12.18 9.43 20.42
CA ALA A 121 13.42 8.88 20.97
C ALA A 121 13.88 9.71 22.17
N ASP A 122 14.37 9.05 23.22
CA ASP A 122 14.88 9.73 24.43
C ASP A 122 16.07 10.64 24.12
N THR A 123 16.88 10.24 23.13
CA THR A 123 18.02 11.01 22.61
C THR A 123 18.01 10.95 21.09
N PHE A 124 18.35 12.05 20.45
CA PHE A 124 18.55 12.11 19.00
C PHE A 124 20.05 12.06 18.69
N GLU A 125 20.46 11.01 17.99
CA GLU A 125 21.79 10.89 17.44
C GLU A 125 21.70 10.80 15.92
N TYR A 126 22.37 11.72 15.22
CA TYR A 126 22.42 11.68 13.77
C TYR A 126 23.11 10.43 13.29
N GLN A 127 22.49 9.73 12.36
CA GLN A 127 23.05 8.56 11.70
C GLN A 127 23.27 8.87 10.21
N ALA A 128 24.42 8.46 9.69
CA ALA A 128 24.71 8.62 8.27
C ALA A 128 23.71 7.82 7.39
N PRO A 129 23.46 8.25 6.14
CA PRO A 129 22.67 7.48 5.19
C PRO A 129 23.18 6.02 5.09
N PRO A 130 22.27 5.02 4.92
CA PRO A 130 20.85 5.18 4.51
C PRO A 130 19.85 5.36 5.65
N ASN A 131 20.31 5.64 6.86
CA ASN A 131 19.43 5.76 8.02
C ASN A 131 18.53 7.01 7.94
N TRP A 132 17.30 6.86 8.41
CA TRP A 132 16.36 7.98 8.52
C TRP A 132 16.49 8.64 9.89
N ASN A 133 16.67 9.94 9.87
CA ASN A 133 16.83 10.73 11.09
C ASN A 133 15.50 11.35 11.48
N LEU A 134 14.55 10.52 11.92
CA LEU A 134 13.17 10.91 12.19
C LEU A 134 12.94 11.41 13.63
N GLY A 135 13.89 11.17 14.55
CA GLY A 135 13.69 11.45 15.98
C GLY A 135 12.65 10.56 16.65
N GLN A 136 12.17 9.53 15.95
CA GLN A 136 11.28 8.53 16.52
C GLN A 136 12.07 7.41 17.19
N ALA A 137 11.52 6.87 18.29
CA ALA A 137 12.06 5.65 18.87
C ALA A 137 11.93 4.50 17.87
N ASP A 138 12.96 3.67 17.80
CA ASP A 138 12.95 2.48 16.96
C ASP A 138 11.84 1.51 17.43
N PRO A 139 10.86 1.17 16.57
CA PRO A 139 9.77 0.28 16.95
C PRO A 139 10.23 -1.10 17.41
N MET A 140 11.40 -1.57 16.96
CA MET A 140 11.94 -2.88 17.31
C MET A 140 12.68 -2.87 18.65
N SER A 141 13.35 -1.75 18.99
CA SER A 141 14.06 -1.58 20.25
C SER A 141 13.20 -0.98 21.36
N ASP A 142 12.08 -0.37 21.01
CA ASP A 142 11.16 0.24 21.98
C ASP A 142 10.44 -0.85 22.78
N LYS A 143 10.84 -1.01 24.04
CA LYS A 143 10.23 -1.96 25.00
C LYS A 143 8.73 -1.71 25.21
N ARG A 144 8.22 -0.53 24.82
CA ARG A 144 6.81 -0.15 24.85
C ARG A 144 6.05 -0.65 23.59
N ALA A 145 6.73 -1.34 22.65
CA ALA A 145 6.11 -1.80 21.43
C ALA A 145 4.99 -2.82 21.70
N THR A 146 3.81 -2.55 21.19
CA THR A 146 2.59 -3.33 21.42
C THR A 146 2.68 -4.79 20.95
N PHE A 147 3.63 -5.08 20.05
CA PHE A 147 3.80 -6.39 19.41
C PHE A 147 5.02 -7.17 19.94
N THR A 148 5.72 -6.65 20.96
CA THR A 148 6.86 -7.34 21.56
C THR A 148 6.43 -8.70 22.12
N GLY A 149 7.06 -9.78 21.66
CA GLY A 149 6.76 -11.16 22.07
C GLY A 149 5.56 -11.81 21.35
N MET A 150 4.93 -11.15 20.39
CA MET A 150 3.87 -11.74 19.57
C MET A 150 4.49 -12.61 18.46
N PRO A 151 4.01 -13.85 18.24
CA PRO A 151 4.46 -14.65 17.10
C PRO A 151 4.23 -13.92 15.78
N ARG A 152 5.24 -13.93 14.90
CA ARG A 152 5.23 -13.20 13.62
C ARG A 152 3.94 -13.43 12.81
N GLY A 153 3.53 -14.68 12.61
CA GLY A 153 2.33 -14.99 11.81
C GLY A 153 1.04 -14.39 12.37
N LEU A 154 0.94 -14.29 13.69
CA LEU A 154 -0.20 -13.63 14.35
C LEU A 154 -0.15 -12.13 14.15
N MET A 155 1.04 -11.52 14.26
CA MET A 155 1.25 -10.10 14.00
C MET A 155 0.89 -9.74 12.56
N GLU A 156 1.36 -10.51 11.57
CA GLU A 156 1.03 -10.31 10.15
C GLU A 156 -0.49 -10.42 9.89
N ALA A 157 -1.14 -11.44 10.46
CA ALA A 157 -2.59 -11.61 10.32
C ALA A 157 -3.37 -10.44 10.93
N LEU A 158 -2.93 -9.93 12.09
CA LEU A 158 -3.54 -8.79 12.75
C LEU A 158 -3.37 -7.51 11.94
N ILE A 159 -2.16 -7.22 11.46
CA ILE A 159 -1.88 -6.05 10.61
C ILE A 159 -2.77 -6.11 9.36
N ARG A 160 -2.82 -7.23 8.65
CA ARG A 160 -3.68 -7.40 7.46
C ARG A 160 -5.17 -7.18 7.76
N LYS A 161 -5.63 -7.57 8.94
CA LYS A 161 -7.02 -7.38 9.36
C LYS A 161 -7.34 -5.93 9.68
N MET A 162 -6.36 -5.19 10.20
CA MET A 162 -6.52 -3.81 10.68
C MET A 162 -6.19 -2.76 9.62
N THR A 163 -5.61 -3.16 8.48
CA THR A 163 -5.20 -2.26 7.39
C THR A 163 -6.03 -2.53 6.15
N ARG A 164 -6.72 -1.52 5.63
CA ARG A 164 -7.61 -1.66 4.48
C ARG A 164 -7.48 -0.53 3.49
N GLY A 165 -7.55 -0.87 2.21
CA GLY A 165 -7.79 0.09 1.14
C GLY A 165 -9.28 0.23 0.89
N ARG A 166 -9.70 1.43 0.50
CA ARG A 166 -11.09 1.74 0.17
C ARG A 166 -11.18 2.64 -1.03
N LEU A 167 -12.26 2.51 -1.79
CA LEU A 167 -12.74 3.55 -2.67
C LEU A 167 -13.92 4.22 -1.97
N ILE A 168 -13.81 5.50 -1.67
CA ILE A 168 -14.86 6.29 -1.02
C ILE A 168 -15.45 7.26 -2.04
N ALA A 169 -16.77 7.33 -2.13
CA ALA A 169 -17.47 8.41 -2.80
C ALA A 169 -17.93 9.43 -1.75
N TRP A 170 -17.37 10.62 -1.81
CA TRP A 170 -17.59 11.70 -0.87
C TRP A 170 -18.46 12.79 -1.51
N ASP A 171 -19.51 13.20 -0.83
CA ASP A 171 -20.31 14.34 -1.21
C ASP A 171 -19.74 15.62 -0.55
N PRO A 172 -19.12 16.52 -1.32
CA PRO A 172 -18.48 17.71 -0.75
C PRO A 172 -19.48 18.75 -0.24
N VAL A 173 -20.75 18.69 -0.67
CA VAL A 173 -21.82 19.62 -0.26
C VAL A 173 -22.52 19.09 0.97
N ALA A 174 -22.95 17.82 0.96
CA ALA A 174 -23.55 17.16 2.11
C ALA A 174 -22.54 16.84 3.22
N ARG A 175 -21.22 16.85 2.91
CA ARG A 175 -20.10 16.57 3.82
C ARG A 175 -20.14 15.15 4.41
N GLU A 176 -20.51 14.19 3.56
CA GLU A 176 -20.69 12.81 3.99
C GLU A 176 -20.24 11.81 2.93
N GLU A 177 -19.93 10.62 3.39
CA GLU A 177 -19.72 9.49 2.51
C GLU A 177 -21.06 8.96 1.99
N ARG A 178 -21.18 8.86 0.66
CA ARG A 178 -22.40 8.33 0.01
C ARG A 178 -22.34 6.82 -0.16
N TRP A 179 -21.18 6.31 -0.52
CA TRP A 179 -20.91 4.88 -0.65
C TRP A 179 -19.42 4.58 -0.56
N ARG A 180 -19.10 3.33 -0.31
CA ARG A 180 -17.72 2.82 -0.31
C ARG A 180 -17.61 1.45 -0.92
N VAL A 181 -16.40 1.13 -1.43
CA VAL A 181 -15.97 -0.22 -1.78
C VAL A 181 -14.76 -0.58 -0.94
N GLU A 182 -14.82 -1.72 -0.25
CA GLU A 182 -13.69 -2.26 0.50
C GLU A 182 -12.79 -3.07 -0.44
N HIS A 183 -11.48 -2.85 -0.34
CA HIS A 183 -10.48 -3.58 -1.10
C HIS A 183 -9.77 -4.62 -0.24
N SER A 184 -9.39 -5.74 -0.87
CA SER A 184 -8.61 -6.79 -0.22
C SER A 184 -7.15 -6.37 0.01
N GLN A 185 -6.65 -5.40 -0.76
CA GLN A 185 -5.31 -4.84 -0.64
C GLN A 185 -5.37 -3.42 -0.12
N LEU A 186 -4.39 -3.06 0.71
CA LEU A 186 -4.30 -1.71 1.24
C LEU A 186 -4.06 -0.67 0.15
N TRP A 187 -3.14 -0.94 -0.78
CA TRP A 187 -2.70 0.00 -1.80
C TRP A 187 -3.41 -0.28 -3.12
N ASN A 188 -4.10 0.72 -3.65
CA ASN A 188 -4.84 0.65 -4.90
C ASN A 188 -4.51 1.85 -5.78
N GLY A 189 -4.87 1.79 -7.05
CA GLY A 189 -4.57 2.83 -8.02
C GLY A 189 -5.43 4.08 -7.85
N GLY A 190 -5.01 5.14 -8.56
CA GLY A 190 -5.80 6.35 -8.70
C GLY A 190 -7.05 6.13 -9.55
N LEU A 191 -7.83 7.16 -9.69
CA LEU A 191 -9.20 7.11 -10.21
C LEU A 191 -9.35 7.89 -11.52
N LEU A 192 -10.27 7.42 -12.34
CA LEU A 192 -10.78 8.11 -13.52
C LEU A 192 -12.30 8.05 -13.46
N THR A 193 -12.99 9.18 -13.70
CA THR A 193 -14.44 9.20 -13.93
C THR A 193 -14.77 9.69 -15.32
N THR A 194 -15.94 9.26 -15.83
CA THR A 194 -16.46 9.66 -17.14
C THR A 194 -17.79 10.39 -17.00
N ALA A 195 -18.13 11.23 -17.97
CA ALA A 195 -19.43 11.91 -18.00
C ALA A 195 -20.61 10.93 -18.10
N SER A 196 -20.37 9.71 -18.58
CA SER A 196 -21.40 8.65 -18.64
C SER A 196 -21.65 7.95 -17.30
N GLY A 197 -21.10 8.44 -16.19
CA GLY A 197 -21.36 7.90 -14.85
C GLY A 197 -20.55 6.65 -14.50
N LEU A 198 -19.34 6.50 -15.04
CA LEU A 198 -18.42 5.42 -14.66
C LEU A 198 -17.26 5.95 -13.81
N VAL A 199 -16.81 5.13 -12.86
CA VAL A 199 -15.56 5.32 -12.12
C VAL A 199 -14.67 4.12 -12.35
N PHE A 200 -13.46 4.35 -12.86
CA PHE A 200 -12.46 3.32 -13.07
C PHE A 200 -11.37 3.39 -12.00
N GLN A 201 -11.01 2.22 -11.47
CA GLN A 201 -9.88 2.06 -10.56
C GLN A 201 -9.11 0.78 -10.86
N GLY A 202 -7.79 0.90 -10.91
CA GLY A 202 -6.91 -0.25 -10.82
C GLY A 202 -6.74 -0.69 -9.37
N THR A 203 -6.71 -1.98 -9.09
CA THR A 203 -6.65 -2.52 -7.73
C THR A 203 -5.38 -3.30 -7.46
N GLY A 204 -4.94 -3.33 -6.21
CA GLY A 204 -3.78 -4.11 -5.77
C GLY A 204 -3.97 -5.61 -5.95
N ASP A 205 -5.20 -6.09 -6.00
CA ASP A 205 -5.56 -7.49 -6.26
C ASP A 205 -5.65 -7.85 -7.76
N ARG A 206 -5.00 -7.05 -8.63
CA ARG A 206 -4.74 -7.35 -10.05
C ARG A 206 -5.96 -7.20 -10.95
N ARG A 207 -6.79 -6.19 -10.74
CA ARG A 207 -7.95 -5.87 -11.58
C ARG A 207 -7.95 -4.41 -12.02
N LEU A 208 -8.55 -4.15 -13.17
CA LEU A 208 -9.15 -2.87 -13.51
C LEU A 208 -10.66 -3.03 -13.36
N VAL A 209 -11.28 -2.17 -12.59
CA VAL A 209 -12.71 -2.25 -12.25
C VAL A 209 -13.40 -0.96 -12.68
N ALA A 210 -14.59 -1.09 -13.27
CA ALA A 210 -15.51 0.01 -13.51
C ALA A 210 -16.70 -0.10 -12.56
N TYR A 211 -16.96 0.99 -11.86
CA TYR A 211 -18.06 1.13 -10.92
C TYR A 211 -19.09 2.14 -11.46
N ASP A 212 -20.33 1.96 -11.07
CA ASP A 212 -21.36 3.00 -11.20
C ASP A 212 -21.02 4.18 -10.29
N ALA A 213 -20.98 5.38 -10.85
CA ALA A 213 -20.56 6.59 -10.15
C ALA A 213 -21.49 6.98 -8.98
N ALA A 214 -22.78 6.70 -9.09
CA ALA A 214 -23.77 7.08 -8.09
C ALA A 214 -23.89 6.07 -6.94
N THR A 215 -23.58 4.78 -7.20
CA THR A 215 -23.89 3.69 -6.26
C THR A 215 -22.70 2.86 -5.81
N GLY A 216 -21.57 2.93 -6.53
CA GLY A 216 -20.42 2.09 -6.29
C GLY A 216 -20.58 0.62 -6.73
N GLN A 217 -21.69 0.29 -7.39
CA GLN A 217 -21.90 -1.04 -7.93
C GLN A 217 -20.84 -1.36 -8.99
N THR A 218 -20.20 -2.53 -8.89
CA THR A 218 -19.31 -3.02 -9.92
C THR A 218 -20.09 -3.37 -11.19
N LEU A 219 -19.78 -2.67 -12.28
CA LEU A 219 -20.40 -2.86 -13.59
C LEU A 219 -19.55 -3.74 -14.51
N TRP A 220 -18.23 -3.64 -14.38
CA TRP A 220 -17.28 -4.40 -15.19
C TRP A 220 -15.95 -4.54 -14.47
N GLU A 221 -15.25 -5.63 -14.73
CA GLU A 221 -13.89 -5.84 -14.25
C GLU A 221 -13.08 -6.66 -15.25
N ALA A 222 -11.79 -6.40 -15.31
CA ALA A 222 -10.83 -7.17 -16.10
C ALA A 222 -9.57 -7.46 -15.30
N PRO A 223 -9.01 -8.67 -15.43
CA PRO A 223 -7.74 -9.00 -14.81
C PRO A 223 -6.59 -8.23 -15.48
N THR A 224 -5.62 -7.78 -14.69
CA THR A 224 -4.47 -7.00 -15.18
C THR A 224 -3.15 -7.75 -15.13
N GLY A 225 -3.15 -8.96 -14.56
CA GLY A 225 -1.94 -9.79 -14.46
C GLY A 225 -1.00 -9.38 -13.33
N THR A 226 -1.04 -8.15 -12.85
CA THR A 226 -0.29 -7.62 -11.72
C THR A 226 -1.12 -6.56 -11.00
N GLY A 227 -0.73 -6.18 -9.77
CA GLY A 227 -1.38 -5.09 -9.06
C GLY A 227 -1.26 -3.76 -9.83
N VAL A 228 -2.22 -2.87 -9.65
CA VAL A 228 -2.28 -1.59 -10.34
C VAL A 228 -2.24 -0.46 -9.31
N VAL A 229 -1.26 0.43 -9.44
CA VAL A 229 -1.13 1.64 -8.60
C VAL A 229 -1.28 2.93 -9.41
N ALA A 230 -1.12 2.85 -10.73
CA ALA A 230 -1.30 4.00 -11.62
C ALA A 230 -2.79 4.31 -11.83
N PRO A 231 -3.15 5.59 -12.05
CA PRO A 231 -4.49 5.95 -12.48
C PRO A 231 -4.75 5.52 -13.93
N PRO A 232 -5.99 5.12 -14.27
CA PRO A 232 -6.40 4.97 -15.65
C PRO A 232 -6.51 6.35 -16.34
N ILE A 233 -6.39 6.34 -17.66
CA ILE A 233 -6.69 7.49 -18.51
C ILE A 233 -7.75 7.10 -19.55
N THR A 234 -8.49 8.07 -20.08
CA THR A 234 -9.37 7.87 -21.23
C THR A 234 -9.02 8.83 -22.35
N TYR A 235 -9.16 8.36 -23.58
CA TYR A 235 -8.94 9.15 -24.80
C TYR A 235 -9.81 8.62 -25.94
N GLN A 236 -9.88 9.36 -27.02
CA GLN A 236 -10.65 9.01 -28.20
C GLN A 236 -9.78 9.04 -29.45
N ILE A 237 -9.92 8.04 -30.32
CA ILE A 237 -9.32 7.98 -31.65
C ILE A 237 -10.43 7.64 -32.64
N ASP A 238 -10.61 8.45 -33.67
CA ASP A 238 -11.60 8.25 -34.73
C ASP A 238 -13.02 7.99 -34.20
N GLY A 239 -13.41 8.70 -33.13
CA GLY A 239 -14.73 8.56 -32.51
C GLY A 239 -14.87 7.33 -31.57
N VAL A 240 -13.84 6.51 -31.44
CA VAL A 240 -13.82 5.36 -30.53
C VAL A 240 -13.14 5.73 -29.23
N GLN A 241 -13.82 5.52 -28.09
CA GLN A 241 -13.28 5.75 -26.77
C GLN A 241 -12.43 4.55 -26.32
N TYR A 242 -11.29 4.87 -25.73
CA TYR A 242 -10.37 3.93 -25.09
C TYR A 242 -10.15 4.28 -23.63
N VAL A 243 -9.95 3.27 -22.81
CA VAL A 243 -9.47 3.40 -21.42
C VAL A 243 -8.13 2.67 -21.34
N ALA A 244 -7.09 3.35 -20.89
CA ALA A 244 -5.77 2.77 -20.75
C ALA A 244 -5.27 2.84 -19.30
N VAL A 245 -4.50 1.83 -18.89
CA VAL A 245 -3.90 1.78 -17.55
C VAL A 245 -2.52 1.11 -17.63
N LEU A 246 -1.59 1.63 -16.85
CA LEU A 246 -0.30 0.98 -16.61
C LEU A 246 -0.49 0.01 -15.44
N ALA A 247 -0.59 -1.27 -15.74
CA ALA A 247 -0.61 -2.32 -14.74
C ALA A 247 0.83 -2.63 -14.31
N GLY A 248 1.12 -2.45 -13.03
CA GLY A 248 2.44 -2.66 -12.45
C GLY A 248 2.39 -2.43 -10.94
N TRP A 249 3.13 -3.25 -10.22
CA TRP A 249 3.29 -3.10 -8.77
C TRP A 249 4.68 -2.59 -8.46
N GLY A 250 4.80 -1.63 -7.55
CA GLY A 250 6.10 -1.04 -7.21
C GLY A 250 5.97 0.25 -6.42
N GLY A 251 6.99 1.11 -6.54
CA GLY A 251 7.10 2.35 -5.78
C GLY A 251 7.21 2.10 -4.28
N VAL A 252 6.82 3.09 -3.47
CA VAL A 252 6.87 3.00 -1.99
C VAL A 252 6.08 1.82 -1.46
N ALA A 253 4.91 1.52 -2.04
CA ALA A 253 4.14 0.35 -1.65
C ALA A 253 4.93 -0.96 -1.80
N GLY A 254 5.72 -1.06 -2.86
CA GLY A 254 6.63 -2.19 -3.09
C GLY A 254 7.80 -2.27 -2.11
N LEU A 255 8.10 -1.19 -1.39
CA LEU A 255 9.21 -1.11 -0.45
C LEU A 255 8.79 -1.26 1.02
N VAL A 256 7.62 -0.71 1.39
CA VAL A 256 7.26 -0.59 2.82
C VAL A 256 6.06 -1.42 3.25
N LEU A 257 5.23 -1.88 2.31
CA LEU A 257 4.04 -2.65 2.66
C LEU A 257 4.30 -4.15 2.60
N PRO A 258 3.86 -4.92 3.61
CA PRO A 258 3.85 -6.37 3.53
C PRO A 258 3.00 -6.77 2.32
N GLN A 259 3.61 -7.43 1.35
CA GLN A 259 2.90 -7.75 0.12
C GLN A 259 2.20 -9.09 0.21
N SER A 260 1.00 -9.12 -0.35
CA SER A 260 0.45 -10.38 -0.77
C SER A 260 1.17 -10.82 -2.05
N GLU A 261 1.49 -12.09 -2.16
CA GLU A 261 2.05 -12.73 -3.37
C GLU A 261 1.21 -12.46 -4.63
N VAL A 262 -0.03 -12.00 -4.43
CA VAL A 262 -1.03 -11.70 -5.47
C VAL A 262 -0.70 -10.44 -6.26
N SER A 263 0.06 -9.49 -5.70
CA SER A 263 0.26 -8.19 -6.36
C SER A 263 1.31 -8.19 -7.46
N ASN A 264 2.21 -9.19 -7.47
CA ASN A 264 3.34 -9.25 -8.39
C ASN A 264 3.04 -10.03 -9.67
N GLY A 265 3.34 -9.44 -10.78
CA GLY A 265 3.26 -10.02 -12.12
C GLY A 265 4.02 -9.15 -13.11
N THR A 266 4.01 -9.53 -14.39
CA THR A 266 4.65 -8.74 -15.44
C THR A 266 3.93 -7.42 -15.64
N SER A 267 4.66 -6.31 -15.55
CA SER A 267 4.10 -4.96 -15.80
C SER A 267 3.72 -4.80 -17.28
N ARG A 268 2.56 -4.17 -17.52
CA ARG A 268 1.99 -4.01 -18.87
C ARG A 268 1.24 -2.69 -18.99
N MET A 269 1.17 -2.16 -20.19
CA MET A 269 0.17 -1.17 -20.57
C MET A 269 -1.03 -1.93 -21.15
N LEU A 270 -2.20 -1.78 -20.55
CA LEU A 270 -3.45 -2.37 -20.99
C LEU A 270 -4.36 -1.29 -21.54
N VAL A 271 -4.94 -1.54 -22.72
CA VAL A 271 -5.83 -0.62 -23.42
C VAL A 271 -7.12 -1.34 -23.75
N TYR A 272 -8.22 -0.78 -23.30
CA TYR A 272 -9.56 -1.34 -23.47
C TYR A 272 -10.43 -0.42 -24.34
N ARG A 273 -11.31 -1.03 -25.12
CA ARG A 273 -12.40 -0.33 -25.82
C ARG A 273 -13.70 -1.11 -25.65
N LEU A 274 -14.81 -0.42 -25.75
CA LEU A 274 -16.12 -1.08 -25.73
C LEU A 274 -16.23 -2.07 -26.92
N GLY A 275 -16.68 -3.29 -26.63
CA GLY A 275 -16.77 -4.38 -27.62
C GLY A 275 -15.42 -4.98 -28.06
N GLY A 276 -14.31 -4.67 -27.36
CA GLY A 276 -13.03 -5.32 -27.55
C GLY A 276 -13.07 -6.80 -27.14
N THR A 277 -12.45 -7.68 -27.94
CA THR A 277 -12.46 -9.14 -27.74
C THR A 277 -11.06 -9.75 -27.66
N ALA A 278 -10.02 -8.92 -27.64
CA ALA A 278 -8.64 -9.42 -27.53
C ALA A 278 -8.40 -10.00 -26.14
N ASP A 279 -7.90 -11.24 -26.11
CA ASP A 279 -7.39 -11.84 -24.89
C ASP A 279 -5.98 -11.35 -24.59
N HIS A 280 -5.67 -11.17 -23.32
CA HIS A 280 -4.29 -11.04 -22.88
C HIS A 280 -3.96 -12.18 -21.90
N PRO A 281 -2.89 -12.93 -22.14
CA PRO A 281 -2.49 -14.00 -21.24
C PRO A 281 -2.08 -13.43 -19.90
N ILE A 282 -2.65 -14.00 -18.81
CA ILE A 282 -2.25 -13.71 -17.45
C ILE A 282 -1.25 -14.77 -17.04
N ASP A 283 -0.03 -14.34 -16.80
CA ASP A 283 0.98 -15.24 -16.27
C ASP A 283 0.53 -15.70 -14.86
N PRO A 284 0.59 -17.00 -14.56
CA PRO A 284 0.37 -17.46 -13.21
C PRO A 284 1.38 -16.78 -12.28
N VAL A 285 0.93 -16.39 -11.08
CA VAL A 285 1.86 -15.89 -10.06
C VAL A 285 2.80 -17.04 -9.72
N PRO A 286 4.11 -16.89 -9.93
CA PRO A 286 5.03 -17.94 -9.54
C PRO A 286 4.96 -18.10 -8.02
N LEU A 287 4.57 -19.29 -7.58
CA LEU A 287 4.68 -19.68 -6.18
C LEU A 287 6.15 -19.62 -5.76
N ARG A 288 6.49 -18.75 -4.84
CA ARG A 288 7.80 -18.78 -4.20
C ARG A 288 7.79 -19.90 -3.17
N LEU A 289 8.28 -21.05 -3.58
CA LEU A 289 8.54 -22.15 -2.66
C LEU A 289 9.87 -21.87 -1.95
N ALA A 290 9.86 -21.89 -0.63
CA ALA A 290 11.05 -21.91 0.16
C ALA A 290 11.85 -23.16 -0.24
N LYS A 291 13.16 -23.01 -0.39
CA LYS A 291 14.07 -24.16 -0.50
C LYS A 291 14.43 -24.58 0.92
N ALA A 292 14.81 -25.84 1.10
CA ALA A 292 15.33 -26.30 2.39
C ALA A 292 16.43 -25.32 2.84
N PRO A 293 16.24 -24.59 3.93
CA PRO A 293 17.15 -23.55 4.33
C PRO A 293 18.39 -24.15 4.97
N LEU A 294 19.45 -23.35 5.04
CA LEU A 294 20.65 -23.69 5.78
C LEU A 294 20.35 -23.69 7.28
N PRO A 295 21.10 -24.47 8.08
CA PRO A 295 21.03 -24.39 9.53
C PRO A 295 21.32 -22.97 10.04
N VAL A 296 20.62 -22.57 11.09
CA VAL A 296 20.93 -21.32 11.80
C VAL A 296 22.32 -21.46 12.44
N SER A 297 23.20 -20.49 12.21
CA SER A 297 24.58 -20.55 12.67
C SER A 297 24.78 -20.04 14.11
N GLY A 298 23.83 -19.27 14.65
CA GLY A 298 23.85 -18.66 15.97
C GLY A 298 22.91 -19.32 16.97
N ASP A 299 23.06 -18.96 18.23
CA ASP A 299 22.11 -19.27 19.29
C ASP A 299 20.93 -18.27 19.33
N ASP A 300 19.97 -18.49 20.21
CA ASP A 300 18.78 -17.62 20.35
C ASP A 300 19.15 -16.17 20.67
N GLU A 301 20.25 -15.94 21.39
CA GLU A 301 20.72 -14.58 21.70
C GLU A 301 21.28 -13.88 20.46
N SER A 302 22.05 -14.61 19.64
CA SER A 302 22.54 -14.15 18.34
C SER A 302 21.40 -13.78 17.41
N VAL A 303 20.40 -14.65 17.31
CA VAL A 303 19.18 -14.38 16.52
C VAL A 303 18.45 -13.13 16.99
N ALA A 304 18.28 -12.97 18.31
CA ALA A 304 17.62 -11.79 18.88
C ALA A 304 18.42 -10.48 18.66
N ARG A 305 19.78 -10.54 18.69
CA ARG A 305 20.59 -9.39 18.28
C ARG A 305 20.45 -9.12 16.79
N GLY A 306 20.47 -10.15 15.96
CA GLY A 306 20.28 -10.06 14.52
C GLY A 306 18.95 -9.47 14.12
N GLU A 307 17.86 -9.80 14.84
CA GLU A 307 16.53 -9.20 14.64
C GLU A 307 16.57 -7.68 14.86
N ARG A 308 17.20 -7.22 15.94
CA ARG A 308 17.32 -5.77 16.22
C ARG A 308 18.14 -5.06 15.15
N LEU A 309 19.31 -5.63 14.79
CA LEU A 309 20.19 -5.07 13.75
C LEU A 309 19.51 -5.05 12.38
N TYR A 310 18.78 -6.12 12.03
CA TYR A 310 17.97 -6.18 10.83
C TYR A 310 16.89 -5.08 10.83
N GLY A 311 16.20 -4.90 11.95
CA GLY A 311 15.21 -3.84 12.13
C GLY A 311 15.80 -2.46 11.87
N ALA A 312 16.97 -2.18 12.43
CA ALA A 312 17.63 -0.89 12.33
C ALA A 312 18.21 -0.60 10.91
N HIS A 313 18.82 -1.59 10.25
CA HIS A 313 19.65 -1.36 9.06
C HIS A 313 19.06 -1.96 7.77
N CYS A 314 18.29 -3.06 7.83
CA CYS A 314 17.89 -3.84 6.66
C CYS A 314 16.40 -3.68 6.31
N SER A 315 15.55 -3.49 7.32
CA SER A 315 14.10 -3.54 7.20
C SER A 315 13.51 -2.48 6.26
N ARG A 316 14.16 -1.35 6.11
CA ARG A 316 13.71 -0.24 5.21
C ARG A 316 13.65 -0.64 3.75
N CYS A 317 14.59 -1.48 3.33
CA CYS A 317 14.64 -2.00 1.97
C CYS A 317 14.07 -3.42 1.88
N HIS A 318 14.31 -4.28 2.88
CA HIS A 318 13.90 -5.68 2.87
C HIS A 318 12.62 -5.98 3.66
N GLY A 319 12.01 -4.95 4.30
CA GLY A 319 10.77 -5.02 5.08
C GLY A 319 10.94 -5.53 6.49
N LEU A 320 10.12 -5.01 7.41
CA LEU A 320 10.12 -5.44 8.82
C LEU A 320 9.90 -6.95 8.97
N MET A 321 9.19 -7.57 8.03
CA MET A 321 8.82 -8.98 8.05
C MET A 321 9.27 -9.73 6.80
N PHE A 322 10.34 -9.29 6.15
CA PHE A 322 10.87 -9.81 4.89
C PHE A 322 9.89 -9.75 3.70
N GLY A 323 8.71 -9.22 3.89
CA GLY A 323 7.64 -9.22 2.90
C GLY A 323 7.75 -8.07 1.92
N HIS A 324 8.63 -8.14 0.91
CA HIS A 324 8.66 -7.21 -0.18
C HIS A 324 8.30 -7.84 -1.52
N GLY A 325 7.46 -7.15 -2.22
CA GLY A 325 7.03 -7.63 -3.47
C GLY A 325 7.77 -7.04 -4.67
N GLY A 326 8.87 -7.61 -5.02
CA GLY A 326 9.35 -7.55 -6.38
C GLY A 326 10.52 -6.61 -6.70
N VAL A 327 10.69 -5.46 -6.05
CA VAL A 327 11.81 -4.56 -6.32
C VAL A 327 13.06 -4.98 -5.55
N VAL A 328 12.89 -5.28 -4.27
CA VAL A 328 13.96 -5.74 -3.38
C VAL A 328 13.76 -7.23 -3.08
N LYS A 329 14.85 -7.97 -2.96
CA LYS A 329 14.79 -9.41 -2.70
C LYS A 329 14.28 -9.69 -1.28
N ASP A 330 13.36 -10.62 -1.18
CA ASP A 330 12.98 -11.23 0.09
C ASP A 330 14.11 -12.16 0.53
N LEU A 331 14.73 -11.84 1.65
CA LEU A 331 15.93 -12.52 2.12
C LEU A 331 15.68 -13.97 2.60
N ARG A 332 14.43 -14.34 2.85
CA ARG A 332 14.06 -15.73 3.19
C ARG A 332 14.28 -16.71 2.03
N TYR A 333 14.41 -16.21 0.81
CA TYR A 333 14.54 -17.02 -0.42
C TYR A 333 15.91 -16.87 -1.10
N VAL A 334 16.88 -16.29 -0.43
CA VAL A 334 18.23 -16.17 -0.98
C VAL A 334 18.94 -17.53 -1.00
N THR A 335 19.89 -17.67 -1.91
CA THR A 335 20.58 -18.95 -2.15
C THR A 335 21.71 -19.17 -1.15
N GLU A 336 22.14 -20.43 -1.01
CA GLU A 336 23.33 -20.79 -0.24
C GLU A 336 24.57 -20.00 -0.71
N ALA A 337 24.75 -19.84 -2.02
CA ALA A 337 25.85 -19.04 -2.57
C ALA A 337 25.78 -17.56 -2.10
N THR A 338 24.56 -17.00 -1.94
CA THR A 338 24.39 -15.66 -1.39
C THR A 338 24.72 -15.59 0.09
N HIS A 339 24.34 -16.61 0.86
CA HIS A 339 24.74 -16.72 2.27
C HIS A 339 26.25 -16.89 2.42
N GLY A 340 26.92 -17.57 1.48
CA GLY A 340 28.38 -17.75 1.51
C GLY A 340 29.20 -16.47 1.30
N ILE A 341 28.57 -15.41 0.74
CA ILE A 341 29.19 -14.09 0.55
C ILE A 341 28.46 -13.00 1.31
N PHE A 342 27.77 -13.35 2.41
CA PHE A 342 26.91 -12.42 3.14
C PHE A 342 27.68 -11.19 3.66
N ASP A 343 28.86 -11.38 4.24
CA ASP A 343 29.72 -10.30 4.69
C ASP A 343 30.22 -9.42 3.54
N ASP A 344 30.52 -9.99 2.37
CA ASP A 344 30.89 -9.23 1.19
C ASP A 344 29.76 -8.33 0.70
N ILE A 345 28.51 -8.79 0.82
CA ILE A 345 27.34 -8.01 0.47
C ILE A 345 27.11 -6.91 1.52
N VAL A 346 27.02 -7.29 2.80
CA VAL A 346 26.60 -6.39 3.88
C VAL A 346 27.70 -5.40 4.26
N LEU A 347 28.93 -5.87 4.44
CA LEU A 347 30.03 -5.04 4.95
C LEU A 347 30.88 -4.42 3.84
N ARG A 348 31.11 -5.15 2.74
CA ARG A 348 32.03 -4.70 1.67
C ARG A 348 31.31 -4.12 0.46
N GLY A 349 29.97 -4.23 0.41
CA GLY A 349 29.14 -3.59 -0.59
C GLY A 349 29.29 -4.12 -2.01
N VAL A 350 29.57 -5.43 -2.18
CA VAL A 350 29.75 -6.04 -3.51
C VAL A 350 28.56 -5.83 -4.44
N TYR A 351 27.38 -5.55 -3.89
CA TYR A 351 26.14 -5.22 -4.64
C TYR A 351 25.78 -3.73 -4.66
N SER A 352 26.71 -2.84 -4.30
CA SER A 352 26.45 -1.38 -4.32
C SER A 352 26.04 -0.87 -5.69
N GLY A 353 26.58 -1.45 -6.77
CA GLY A 353 26.22 -1.10 -8.15
C GLY A 353 24.78 -1.46 -8.56
N VAL A 354 24.08 -2.29 -7.78
CA VAL A 354 22.69 -2.69 -7.98
C VAL A 354 21.77 -2.22 -6.84
N GLY A 355 22.26 -1.29 -6.00
CA GLY A 355 21.47 -0.61 -4.99
C GLY A 355 21.53 -1.16 -3.57
N MET A 356 22.25 -2.28 -3.31
CA MET A 356 22.53 -2.74 -1.94
C MET A 356 23.78 -2.07 -1.41
N VAL A 357 23.61 -1.06 -0.56
CA VAL A 357 24.73 -0.28 0.02
C VAL A 357 25.56 -1.11 1.00
N SER A 358 26.81 -0.67 1.24
CA SER A 358 27.67 -1.21 2.30
C SER A 358 27.22 -0.65 3.66
N PHE A 359 27.34 -1.47 4.70
CA PHE A 359 27.16 -1.09 6.10
C PHE A 359 28.44 -1.29 6.93
N GLY A 360 29.59 -1.47 6.27
CA GLY A 360 30.87 -1.70 6.95
C GLY A 360 31.40 -0.53 7.78
N ASP A 361 30.77 0.63 7.67
CA ASP A 361 31.02 1.81 8.52
C ASP A 361 30.25 1.78 9.85
N VAL A 362 29.18 0.98 9.96
CA VAL A 362 28.30 0.91 11.14
C VAL A 362 28.12 -0.51 11.70
N LEU A 363 28.46 -1.54 10.94
CA LEU A 363 28.37 -2.95 11.32
C LEU A 363 29.73 -3.64 11.21
N ASN A 364 29.99 -4.58 12.10
CA ASN A 364 31.15 -5.46 12.06
C ASN A 364 30.78 -6.90 11.66
N GLU A 365 31.76 -7.82 11.62
CA GLU A 365 31.54 -9.21 11.20
C GLU A 365 30.65 -10.01 12.18
N ASP A 366 30.65 -9.68 13.47
CA ASP A 366 29.79 -10.33 14.45
C ASP A 366 28.31 -9.86 14.23
N ASP A 367 28.10 -8.56 13.99
CA ASP A 367 26.79 -8.00 13.67
C ASP A 367 26.23 -8.62 12.38
N SER A 368 27.04 -8.74 11.34
CA SER A 368 26.66 -9.35 10.07
C SER A 368 26.25 -10.82 10.27
N ARG A 369 26.97 -11.56 11.10
CA ARG A 369 26.69 -12.95 11.43
C ARG A 369 25.40 -13.11 12.22
N ASP A 370 25.13 -12.21 13.17
CA ASP A 370 23.89 -12.17 13.91
C ASP A 370 22.70 -11.88 12.98
N ILE A 371 22.81 -10.90 12.07
CA ILE A 371 21.80 -10.62 11.05
C ILE A 371 21.56 -11.84 10.17
N GLN A 372 22.62 -12.52 9.71
CA GLN A 372 22.50 -13.74 8.91
C GLN A 372 21.77 -14.85 9.66
N SER A 373 22.05 -15.02 10.96
CA SER A 373 21.36 -16.00 11.81
C SER A 373 19.86 -15.72 11.89
N TYR A 374 19.45 -14.47 12.06
CA TYR A 374 18.04 -14.06 12.02
C TYR A 374 17.38 -14.33 10.68
N VAL A 375 18.05 -14.00 9.57
CA VAL A 375 17.55 -14.27 8.20
C VAL A 375 17.36 -15.77 7.98
N LEU A 376 18.31 -16.58 8.41
CA LEU A 376 18.25 -18.04 8.32
C LEU A 376 17.12 -18.61 9.18
N GLN A 377 16.90 -18.10 10.39
CA GLN A 377 15.77 -18.52 11.20
C GLN A 377 14.44 -18.20 10.52
N ALA A 378 14.26 -17.01 9.99
CA ALA A 378 13.06 -16.63 9.27
C ALA A 378 12.82 -17.49 8.00
N ALA A 379 13.90 -17.92 7.33
CA ALA A 379 13.82 -18.86 6.20
C ALA A 379 13.37 -20.25 6.65
N ASN A 380 13.90 -20.76 7.78
CA ASN A 380 13.50 -22.04 8.38
C ASN A 380 12.02 -22.02 8.77
N GLU A 381 11.56 -21.00 9.51
CA GLU A 381 10.16 -20.83 9.90
C GLU A 381 9.23 -20.81 8.68
N THR A 382 9.65 -20.12 7.61
CA THR A 382 8.89 -20.06 6.35
C THR A 382 8.82 -21.43 5.67
N TRP A 383 9.91 -22.17 5.65
CA TRP A 383 9.96 -23.53 5.13
C TRP A 383 9.02 -24.46 5.91
N ASP A 384 9.11 -24.48 7.23
CA ASP A 384 8.30 -25.33 8.11
C ASP A 384 6.81 -25.01 7.96
N ALA A 385 6.45 -23.73 7.88
CA ALA A 385 5.09 -23.31 7.62
C ALA A 385 4.58 -23.82 6.26
N GLN A 386 5.37 -23.74 5.21
CA GLN A 386 5.00 -24.25 3.89
C GLN A 386 4.90 -25.79 3.85
N GLN A 387 5.73 -26.49 4.59
CA GLN A 387 5.66 -27.96 4.69
C GLN A 387 4.43 -28.40 5.50
N SER A 388 4.12 -27.72 6.58
CA SER A 388 2.97 -28.05 7.44
C SER A 388 1.61 -27.74 6.80
N GLU A 389 1.53 -26.68 6.01
CA GLU A 389 0.30 -26.31 5.29
C GLU A 389 0.10 -27.12 4.00
N GLY A 390 1.15 -27.77 3.47
CA GLY A 390 1.13 -28.73 2.36
C GLY A 390 0.21 -28.35 1.19
N SER A 391 -0.82 -29.20 0.94
CA SER A 391 -1.80 -28.98 -0.12
C SER A 391 -2.73 -27.76 0.11
N ALA A 392 -2.89 -27.30 1.34
CA ALA A 392 -3.73 -26.14 1.66
C ALA A 392 -3.06 -24.82 1.23
N TRP A 393 -1.74 -24.75 1.30
CA TRP A 393 -0.98 -23.57 0.84
C TRP A 393 -1.00 -23.45 -0.69
N THR A 394 -0.74 -24.56 -1.40
CA THR A 394 -0.88 -24.66 -2.86
C THR A 394 -2.31 -24.43 -3.33
N ALA A 395 -3.31 -24.90 -2.59
CA ALA A 395 -4.71 -24.68 -2.90
C ALA A 395 -5.13 -23.20 -2.70
N ARG A 396 -4.64 -22.50 -1.66
CA ARG A 396 -4.91 -21.06 -1.46
C ARG A 396 -4.26 -20.20 -2.54
N ALA A 397 -3.05 -20.51 -2.95
CA ALA A 397 -2.38 -19.81 -4.04
C ALA A 397 -3.01 -20.08 -5.43
N GLN A 398 -3.63 -21.27 -5.60
CA GLN A 398 -4.40 -21.65 -6.80
C GLN A 398 -5.86 -21.24 -6.74
N ALA A 399 -6.44 -21.07 -5.54
CA ALA A 399 -7.82 -20.70 -5.29
C ALA A 399 -8.06 -19.19 -5.21
N SER A 400 -7.19 -18.39 -5.83
CA SER A 400 -7.60 -17.03 -6.19
C SER A 400 -8.95 -17.17 -6.92
N PRO A 401 -10.01 -16.45 -6.51
CA PRO A 401 -11.33 -16.49 -7.16
C PRO A 401 -11.25 -16.37 -8.69
N TRP A 402 -10.13 -15.85 -9.18
CA TRP A 402 -9.77 -15.65 -10.59
C TRP A 402 -9.26 -16.89 -11.30
N ALA A 403 -8.47 -17.74 -10.65
CA ALA A 403 -8.03 -18.98 -11.26
C ALA A 403 -9.22 -19.95 -11.49
N ALA A 404 -10.26 -19.85 -10.68
CA ALA A 404 -11.51 -20.59 -10.86
C ALA A 404 -12.38 -20.00 -11.99
N ARG A 405 -12.47 -18.66 -12.10
CA ARG A 405 -13.25 -17.99 -13.16
C ARG A 405 -12.57 -18.06 -14.52
N ALA A 406 -11.25 -17.92 -14.62
CA ALA A 406 -10.50 -18.09 -15.88
C ALA A 406 -10.66 -19.49 -16.47
N ARG A 407 -10.78 -20.52 -15.61
CA ARG A 407 -11.10 -21.88 -16.06
C ARG A 407 -12.56 -22.02 -16.50
N ALA A 408 -13.50 -21.32 -15.89
CA ALA A 408 -14.91 -21.36 -16.27
C ALA A 408 -15.21 -20.62 -17.59
N THR A 409 -14.55 -19.49 -17.85
CA THR A 409 -14.68 -18.73 -19.11
C THR A 409 -13.97 -19.42 -20.28
N GLY A 410 -12.82 -20.04 -20.06
CA GLY A 410 -12.14 -20.88 -21.08
C GLY A 410 -12.94 -22.14 -21.47
N ALA A 411 -13.68 -22.73 -20.54
CA ALA A 411 -14.52 -23.89 -20.82
C ALA A 411 -15.82 -23.52 -21.56
N GLN A 412 -16.34 -22.31 -21.41
CA GLN A 412 -17.51 -21.84 -22.18
C GLN A 412 -17.19 -21.38 -23.61
N ALA A 413 -15.96 -20.91 -23.87
CA ALA A 413 -15.54 -20.55 -25.23
C ALA A 413 -15.35 -21.75 -26.15
N HIS A 414 -15.12 -22.96 -25.64
CA HIS A 414 -14.99 -24.17 -26.43
C HIS A 414 -16.32 -24.93 -26.66
N SER A 415 -17.40 -24.58 -25.97
CA SER A 415 -18.69 -25.28 -26.13
C SER A 415 -19.71 -24.58 -27.03
N SER A 416 -19.44 -23.34 -27.50
CA SER A 416 -20.35 -22.57 -28.36
C SER A 416 -19.93 -22.52 -29.83
N GLY A 417 -18.88 -23.24 -30.23
CA GLY A 417 -18.35 -23.28 -31.58
C GLY A 417 -18.82 -24.45 -32.46
N ALA A 418 -19.78 -25.28 -32.00
CA ALA A 418 -20.23 -26.45 -32.75
C ALA A 418 -21.76 -26.53 -32.85
N ALA A 419 -22.40 -25.50 -33.37
CA ALA A 419 -23.72 -25.58 -33.98
C ALA A 419 -24.08 -24.28 -34.72
N GLN A 420 -23.72 -24.21 -35.99
CA GLN A 420 -24.57 -23.78 -37.11
C GLN A 420 -23.69 -23.67 -38.35
N ALA A 421 -23.90 -24.65 -39.25
CA ALA A 421 -23.49 -24.62 -40.63
C ALA A 421 -24.48 -23.71 -41.40
#